data_badb7bc97d88a4d06296d78e2f7acc2b
#
_entry.id   badb7bc97d88a4d06296d78e2f7acc2b
#
_cell.length_a   1.000
_cell.length_b   1.000
_cell.length_c   1.000
_cell.angle_alpha   90.00
_cell.angle_beta   90.00
_cell.angle_gamma   90.00
#
_symmetry.space_group_name_H-M   'P 1'
#
loop_
_entity.id
_entity.type
_entity.pdbx_description
1 polymer ?
#
loop_
_entity_poly.entity_id
_entity_poly.type
_entity_poly.pdbx_seq_one_letter_code
_entity_poly.pdbx_strand_id
1 'polypeptide(L)'
;MKFKILIPIYNDWQSVLKLLDNINFSIKSLDHEISVIIVNDASNHDRPVYEKNLENIHSVKILNMKVNQGHTRCIATGLKYIYE
;
A
#
# COMPACT_ATOMS: atom_id res chain seq x y z
N MET A 1 -18.90 -1.28 4.83
CA MET A 1 -17.75 -1.49 5.73
C MET A 1 -16.50 -0.84 5.19
N LYS A 2 -15.61 -0.45 6.08
CA LYS A 2 -14.32 0.12 5.70
C LYS A 2 -13.22 -0.88 5.99
N PHE A 3 -12.39 -1.17 4.99
CA PHE A 3 -11.26 -2.08 5.12
C PHE A 3 -9.97 -1.37 4.78
N LYS A 4 -8.88 -1.78 5.42
CA LYS A 4 -7.55 -1.28 5.13
C LYS A 4 -6.62 -2.45 4.81
N ILE A 5 -5.91 -2.34 3.70
CA ILE A 5 -4.93 -3.34 3.25
C ILE A 5 -3.55 -2.76 3.50
N LEU A 6 -2.74 -3.47 4.26
CA LEU A 6 -1.39 -3.05 4.64
C LEU A 6 -0.37 -3.86 3.87
N ILE A 7 0.52 -3.19 3.14
CA ILE A 7 1.51 -3.83 2.27
C ILE A 7 2.91 -3.30 2.60
N PRO A 8 3.78 -4.09 3.23
CA PRO A 8 5.19 -3.73 3.38
C PRO A 8 5.95 -4.01 2.09
N ILE A 9 6.83 -3.09 1.69
CA ILE A 9 7.65 -3.26 0.48
C ILE A 9 9.10 -2.86 0.74
N TYR A 10 10.01 -3.47 -0.04
CA TYR A 10 11.39 -3.04 -0.17
C TYR A 10 11.82 -3.25 -1.62
N ASN A 11 11.95 -2.17 -2.38
CA ASN A 11 12.30 -2.18 -3.82
C ASN A 11 11.33 -2.94 -4.73
N ASP A 12 10.17 -3.34 -4.24
CA ASP A 12 9.19 -4.15 -4.99
C ASP A 12 8.11 -3.27 -5.64
N TRP A 13 8.47 -2.09 -6.13
CA TRP A 13 7.50 -1.12 -6.66
C TRP A 13 6.67 -1.68 -7.80
N GLN A 14 7.29 -2.39 -8.76
CA GLN A 14 6.54 -2.94 -9.89
C GLN A 14 5.52 -3.99 -9.43
N SER A 15 5.91 -4.84 -8.49
CA SER A 15 5.00 -5.85 -7.95
C SER A 15 3.83 -5.21 -7.20
N VAL A 16 4.08 -4.17 -6.39
CA VAL A 16 3.01 -3.51 -5.65
C VAL A 16 2.08 -2.74 -6.58
N LEU A 17 2.59 -2.11 -7.63
CA LEU A 17 1.74 -1.41 -8.60
C LEU A 17 0.83 -2.39 -9.34
N LYS A 18 1.34 -3.55 -9.70
CA LYS A 18 0.54 -4.63 -10.30
C LYS A 18 -0.51 -5.14 -9.31
N LEU A 19 -0.14 -5.29 -8.05
CA LEU A 19 -1.08 -5.71 -7.00
C LEU A 19 -2.19 -4.68 -6.81
N LEU A 20 -1.88 -3.39 -6.84
CA LEU A 20 -2.90 -2.33 -6.77
C LEU A 20 -3.90 -2.43 -7.92
N ASP A 21 -3.44 -2.69 -9.14
CA ASP A 21 -4.32 -2.90 -10.28
C ASP A 21 -5.25 -4.10 -10.05
N ASN A 22 -4.70 -5.20 -9.55
CA ASN A 22 -5.47 -6.42 -9.28
C ASN A 22 -6.50 -6.18 -8.17
N ILE A 23 -6.13 -5.48 -7.12
CA ILE A 23 -7.04 -5.11 -6.03
C ILE A 23 -8.17 -4.24 -6.59
N ASN A 24 -7.82 -3.20 -7.33
CA ASN A 24 -8.79 -2.28 -7.90
C ASN A 24 -9.81 -3.00 -8.77
N PHE A 25 -9.36 -3.92 -9.62
CA PHE A 25 -10.25 -4.73 -10.45
C PHE A 25 -11.15 -5.64 -9.61
N SER A 26 -10.56 -6.31 -8.62
CA SER A 26 -11.26 -7.32 -7.81
C SER A 26 -12.37 -6.72 -6.94
N ILE A 27 -12.20 -5.48 -6.48
CA ILE A 27 -13.15 -4.83 -5.57
C ILE A 27 -14.23 -4.01 -6.26
N LYS A 28 -14.22 -3.92 -7.58
CA LYS A 28 -15.12 -3.02 -8.31
C LYS A 28 -16.61 -3.32 -8.09
N SER A 29 -16.93 -4.57 -7.74
CA SER A 29 -18.31 -4.98 -7.47
C SER A 29 -18.65 -5.02 -5.98
N LEU A 30 -17.70 -4.70 -5.11
CA LEU A 30 -17.92 -4.70 -3.66
C LEU A 30 -18.47 -3.36 -3.21
N ASP A 31 -19.43 -3.41 -2.30
CA ASP A 31 -20.02 -2.22 -1.68
C ASP A 31 -19.29 -1.89 -0.37
N HIS A 32 -17.96 -1.75 -0.45
CA HIS A 32 -17.10 -1.46 0.70
C HIS A 32 -16.06 -0.43 0.33
N GLU A 33 -15.66 0.38 1.31
CA GLU A 33 -14.58 1.34 1.16
C GLU A 33 -13.26 0.65 1.47
N ILE A 34 -12.39 0.55 0.48
CA ILE A 34 -11.08 -0.10 0.60
C ILE A 34 -9.99 0.95 0.49
N SER A 35 -9.14 1.05 1.50
CA SER A 35 -7.95 1.89 1.51
C SER A 35 -6.71 1.03 1.60
N VAL A 36 -5.63 1.45 0.92
CA VAL A 36 -4.36 0.72 0.91
C VAL A 36 -3.30 1.57 1.58
N ILE A 37 -2.53 0.95 2.47
CA ILE A 37 -1.38 1.57 3.12
C ILE A 37 -0.14 0.79 2.75
N ILE A 38 0.77 1.43 2.04
CA ILE A 38 2.05 0.85 1.65
C ILE A 38 3.10 1.37 2.62
N VAL A 39 3.82 0.47 3.29
CA VAL A 39 4.94 0.84 4.15
C VAL A 39 6.22 0.55 3.38
N ASN A 40 6.89 1.61 2.92
CA ASN A 40 8.13 1.50 2.19
C ASN A 40 9.29 1.38 3.17
N ASP A 41 9.93 0.23 3.20
CA ASP A 41 11.00 -0.12 4.13
C ASP A 41 12.37 0.43 3.66
N ALA A 42 12.42 1.75 3.44
CA ALA A 42 13.62 2.45 3.00
C ALA A 42 14.19 1.90 1.69
N SER A 43 13.31 1.70 0.69
CA SER A 43 13.74 1.29 -0.65
C SER A 43 14.79 2.25 -1.19
N ASN A 44 15.81 1.71 -1.84
CA ASN A 44 16.85 2.50 -2.48
C ASN A 44 16.62 2.69 -3.99
N HIS A 45 15.51 2.17 -4.52
CA HIS A 45 15.04 2.46 -5.87
C HIS A 45 13.93 3.51 -5.80
N ASP A 46 13.95 4.45 -6.77
CA ASP A 46 12.91 5.47 -6.85
C ASP A 46 11.55 4.84 -7.16
N ARG A 47 10.52 5.43 -6.57
CA ARG A 47 9.15 5.02 -6.87
C ARG A 47 8.84 5.37 -8.33
N PRO A 48 8.39 4.40 -9.15
CA PRO A 48 8.00 4.69 -10.53
C PRO A 48 6.81 5.64 -10.59
N VAL A 49 6.70 6.38 -11.70
CA VAL A 49 5.51 7.17 -11.97
C VAL A 49 4.35 6.21 -12.25
N TYR A 50 3.23 6.42 -11.55
CA TYR A 50 2.06 5.57 -11.67
C TYR A 50 0.87 6.44 -12.07
N GLU A 51 0.43 6.28 -13.30
CA GLU A 51 -0.59 7.15 -13.92
C GLU A 51 -1.97 6.51 -14.01
N LYS A 52 -2.11 5.25 -13.61
CA LYS A 52 -3.40 4.56 -13.70
C LYS A 52 -4.38 5.09 -12.66
N ASN A 53 -5.64 5.17 -13.07
CA ASN A 53 -6.70 5.59 -12.19
C ASN A 53 -7.23 4.38 -11.39
N LEU A 54 -7.12 4.44 -10.07
CA LEU A 54 -7.59 3.40 -9.16
C LEU A 54 -8.97 3.78 -8.61
N GLU A 55 -9.98 3.75 -9.49
CA GLU A 55 -11.33 4.26 -9.20
C GLU A 55 -12.02 3.57 -8.03
N ASN A 56 -11.73 2.29 -7.82
CA ASN A 56 -12.41 1.48 -6.81
C ASN A 56 -11.70 1.49 -5.46
N ILE A 57 -10.47 1.95 -5.42
CA ILE A 57 -9.71 2.10 -4.17
C ILE A 57 -9.96 3.50 -3.63
N HIS A 58 -10.41 3.58 -2.37
CA HIS A 58 -10.73 4.86 -1.74
C HIS A 58 -9.51 5.76 -1.58
N SER A 59 -8.41 5.21 -1.09
CA SER A 59 -7.16 5.94 -0.94
C SER A 59 -5.95 5.00 -0.92
N VAL A 60 -4.79 5.54 -1.32
CA VAL A 60 -3.51 4.87 -1.20
C VAL A 60 -2.57 5.80 -0.45
N LYS A 61 -2.07 5.35 0.69
CA LYS A 61 -1.09 6.07 1.50
C LYS A 61 0.24 5.34 1.46
N ILE A 62 1.32 6.11 1.42
CA ILE A 62 2.67 5.55 1.46
C ILE A 62 3.39 6.09 2.69
N LEU A 63 3.80 5.20 3.57
CA LEU A 63 4.61 5.52 4.73
C LEU A 63 6.05 5.14 4.43
N ASN A 64 6.97 6.08 4.52
CA ASN A 64 8.38 5.84 4.22
C ASN A 64 9.17 5.67 5.50
N MET A 65 9.78 4.49 5.68
CA MET A 65 10.71 4.26 6.78
C MET A 65 12.04 4.95 6.47
N LYS A 66 12.71 5.49 7.48
CA LYS A 66 14.02 6.16 7.31
C LYS A 66 15.15 5.17 7.08
N VAL A 67 15.05 3.99 7.68
CA VAL A 67 16.03 2.92 7.53
C VAL A 67 15.30 1.61 7.37
N ASN A 68 15.94 0.64 6.72
CA ASN A 68 15.37 -0.69 6.55
C ASN A 68 15.21 -1.37 7.90
N GLN A 69 13.99 -1.82 8.21
CA GLN A 69 13.63 -2.43 9.51
C GLN A 69 13.10 -3.85 9.36
N GLY A 70 12.87 -4.31 8.13
CA GLY A 70 12.25 -5.59 7.84
C GLY A 70 10.72 -5.53 7.85
N HIS A 71 10.08 -6.52 7.22
CA HIS A 71 8.63 -6.52 7.00
C HIS A 71 7.84 -6.52 8.31
N THR A 72 8.30 -7.25 9.33
CA THR A 72 7.61 -7.29 10.63
C THR A 72 7.49 -5.90 11.25
N ARG A 73 8.57 -5.12 11.20
CA ARG A 73 8.58 -3.74 11.71
C ARG A 73 7.69 -2.83 10.88
N CYS A 74 7.69 -3.01 9.55
CA CYS A 74 6.83 -2.24 8.66
C CYS A 74 5.36 -2.50 8.95
N ILE A 75 4.99 -3.75 9.19
CA ILE A 75 3.62 -4.11 9.56
C ILE A 75 3.24 -3.46 10.88
N ALA A 76 4.12 -3.51 11.88
CA ALA A 76 3.87 -2.87 13.18
C ALA A 76 3.70 -1.36 13.03
N THR A 77 4.54 -0.71 12.23
CA THR A 77 4.45 0.74 11.95
C THR A 77 3.13 1.08 11.28
N GLY A 78 2.72 0.30 10.28
CA GLY A 78 1.47 0.52 9.57
C GLY A 78 0.26 0.34 10.47
N LEU A 79 0.26 -0.69 11.32
CA LEU A 79 -0.81 -0.92 12.29
C LEU A 79 -0.91 0.23 13.29
N LYS A 80 0.21 0.72 13.78
CA LYS A 80 0.24 1.87 14.66
C LYS A 80 -0.38 3.10 13.98
N TYR A 81 -0.04 3.35 12.73
CA TYR A 81 -0.61 4.44 11.95
C TYR A 81 -2.13 4.32 11.83
N ILE A 82 -2.63 3.12 11.59
CA ILE A 82 -4.07 2.87 11.42
C ILE A 82 -4.85 3.12 12.70
N TYR A 83 -4.27 2.78 13.86
CA TYR A 83 -4.96 2.83 15.15
C TYR A 83 -4.63 4.06 16.01
N GLU A 84 -3.86 4.99 15.50
CA GLU A 84 -3.58 6.26 16.20
C GLU A 84 -4.65 7.34 15.96
#